data_89e1af689d096ac6d0c7cebc983dc6a7
#
_entry.id   89e1af689d096ac6d0c7cebc983dc6a7
#
_cell.length_a   1.000
_cell.length_b   1.000
_cell.length_c   1.000
_cell.angle_alpha   90.00
_cell.angle_beta   90.00
_cell.angle_gamma   90.00
#
_symmetry.space_group_name_H-M   'P 1'
#
loop_
_entity.id
_entity.type
_entity.pdbx_description
1 polymer ?
#
loop_
_entity_poly.entity_id
_entity_poly.type
_entity_poly.pdbx_seq_one_letter_code
_entity_poly.pdbx_strand_id
1 'polypeptide(L)'
;LKTVKNKVKSRVETELAATGGLLRLAPAWVPRSFLQPGLRIKLHPDDTYAYGLNRGGIDERWFASTTVTANEGRADDEGLSYCVVGKERFTLHQAVAECGSTLVGRSIWRKYGKWPVYSKFFDNMGPIPHHMHQSAKQAKLVGQEGKPESYYFPPQHNNVGNNFPYTFMGLEPGTTKAQVRQ
;
A
#
# COMPACT_ATOMS: atom_id res chain seq x y z
N LEU A 1 -0.43 -28.26 -2.37
CA LEU A 1 -0.65 -26.98 -3.10
C LEU A 1 -2.07 -26.88 -3.69
N LYS A 2 -2.57 -27.88 -4.46
CA LYS A 2 -3.93 -27.87 -5.02
C LYS A 2 -5.04 -27.79 -3.95
N THR A 3 -4.87 -28.48 -2.83
CA THR A 3 -5.86 -28.51 -1.72
C THR A 3 -5.99 -27.15 -1.05
N VAL A 4 -4.88 -26.42 -0.85
CA VAL A 4 -4.89 -25.09 -0.23
C VAL A 4 -5.54 -24.06 -1.16
N LYS A 5 -5.24 -24.10 -2.44
CA LYS A 5 -5.84 -23.22 -3.46
C LYS A 5 -7.36 -23.34 -3.49
N ASN A 6 -7.88 -24.56 -3.58
CA ASN A 6 -9.33 -24.80 -3.58
C ASN A 6 -10.00 -24.27 -2.30
N LYS A 7 -9.32 -24.29 -1.16
CA LYS A 7 -9.84 -23.78 0.11
C LYS A 7 -10.00 -22.26 0.09
N VAL A 8 -9.00 -21.50 -0.40
CA VAL A 8 -9.09 -20.04 -0.50
C VAL A 8 -10.20 -19.64 -1.44
N LYS A 9 -10.28 -20.23 -2.63
CA LYS A 9 -11.34 -19.97 -3.61
C LYS A 9 -12.73 -20.16 -3.01
N SER A 10 -12.99 -21.32 -2.41
CA SER A 10 -14.28 -21.63 -1.79
C SER A 10 -14.66 -20.63 -0.69
N ARG A 11 -13.70 -20.18 0.12
CA ARG A 11 -13.94 -19.19 1.18
C ARG A 11 -14.29 -17.82 0.63
N VAL A 12 -13.55 -17.35 -0.38
CA VAL A 12 -13.85 -16.07 -1.06
C VAL A 12 -15.25 -16.10 -1.67
N GLU A 13 -15.59 -17.15 -2.42
CA GLU A 13 -16.90 -17.28 -3.07
C GLU A 13 -18.04 -17.34 -2.05
N THR A 14 -17.85 -18.07 -0.95
CA THR A 14 -18.84 -18.13 0.14
C THR A 14 -19.04 -16.78 0.80
N GLU A 15 -17.97 -16.06 1.10
CA GLU A 15 -18.06 -14.74 1.73
C GLU A 15 -18.73 -13.72 0.83
N LEU A 16 -18.34 -13.66 -0.45
CA LEU A 16 -18.97 -12.78 -1.43
C LEU A 16 -20.48 -13.05 -1.57
N ALA A 17 -20.88 -14.32 -1.58
CA ALA A 17 -22.30 -14.69 -1.64
C ALA A 17 -23.06 -14.26 -0.36
N ALA A 18 -22.46 -14.45 0.80
CA ALA A 18 -23.07 -14.12 2.09
C ALA A 18 -23.18 -12.60 2.34
N THR A 19 -22.27 -11.80 1.75
CA THR A 19 -22.15 -10.37 2.01
C THR A 19 -22.67 -9.47 0.87
N GLY A 20 -23.26 -10.05 -0.17
CA GLY A 20 -23.69 -9.29 -1.34
C GLY A 20 -22.52 -8.72 -2.16
N GLY A 21 -21.39 -9.43 -2.21
CA GLY A 21 -20.23 -9.06 -3.01
C GLY A 21 -19.14 -8.28 -2.26
N LEU A 22 -19.17 -8.22 -0.93
CA LEU A 22 -18.18 -7.54 -0.12
C LEU A 22 -17.16 -8.52 0.46
N LEU A 23 -15.88 -8.16 0.42
CA LEU A 23 -14.80 -8.88 1.09
C LEU A 23 -14.13 -7.94 2.10
N ARG A 24 -14.26 -8.26 3.39
CA ARG A 24 -13.64 -7.47 4.45
C ARG A 24 -12.14 -7.72 4.47
N LEU A 25 -11.38 -6.62 4.55
CA LEU A 25 -9.92 -6.66 4.62
C LEU A 25 -9.42 -5.99 5.90
N ALA A 26 -8.42 -6.59 6.52
CA ALA A 26 -7.61 -5.91 7.52
C ALA A 26 -6.61 -4.98 6.79
N PRO A 27 -6.38 -3.76 7.30
CA PRO A 27 -5.34 -2.90 6.76
C PRO A 27 -3.96 -3.47 7.09
N ALA A 28 -2.98 -3.17 6.23
CA ALA A 28 -1.58 -3.42 6.54
C ALA A 28 -0.94 -2.15 7.12
N TRP A 29 -0.26 -2.30 8.24
CA TRP A 29 0.50 -1.24 8.89
C TRP A 29 1.95 -1.31 8.42
N VAL A 30 2.50 -0.18 8.02
CA VAL A 30 3.85 -0.12 7.44
C VAL A 30 4.68 0.96 8.13
N PRO A 31 5.78 0.56 8.79
CA PRO A 31 6.73 1.51 9.37
C PRO A 31 7.69 2.06 8.31
N ARG A 32 8.25 3.25 8.56
CA ARG A 32 9.32 3.83 7.75
C ARG A 32 10.45 4.34 8.65
N SER A 33 11.65 3.79 8.47
CA SER A 33 12.81 4.16 9.27
C SER A 33 13.34 5.58 9.02
N PHE A 34 12.97 6.18 7.91
CA PHE A 34 13.44 7.50 7.46
C PHE A 34 12.41 8.63 7.64
N LEU A 35 11.27 8.34 8.26
CA LEU A 35 10.20 9.30 8.53
C LEU A 35 9.82 9.26 10.01
N GLN A 36 9.31 10.38 10.52
CA GLN A 36 8.61 10.41 11.79
C GLN A 36 7.11 10.20 11.55
N PRO A 37 6.46 9.31 12.31
CA PRO A 37 5.02 9.15 12.24
C PRO A 37 4.30 10.40 12.72
N GLY A 38 3.20 10.73 12.08
CA GLY A 38 2.29 11.80 12.45
C GLY A 38 1.31 11.37 13.53
N LEU A 39 0.22 12.14 13.65
CA LEU A 39 -0.83 11.89 14.64
C LEU A 39 -2.19 11.58 14.00
N ARG A 40 -2.24 11.48 12.66
CA ARG A 40 -3.50 11.37 11.89
C ARG A 40 -4.08 9.97 11.90
N ILE A 41 -3.22 8.93 11.90
CA ILE A 41 -3.64 7.53 11.97
C ILE A 41 -4.22 7.18 13.35
N LYS A 42 -3.87 7.96 14.39
CA LYS A 42 -4.37 7.80 15.77
C LYS A 42 -4.06 6.42 16.35
N LEU A 43 -2.88 5.90 16.13
CA LEU A 43 -2.38 4.73 16.82
C LEU A 43 -2.21 5.02 18.32
N HIS A 44 -2.36 3.97 19.14
CA HIS A 44 -1.93 4.08 20.52
C HIS A 44 -0.42 4.34 20.57
N PRO A 45 0.10 5.17 21.47
CA PRO A 45 1.54 5.48 21.54
C PRO A 45 2.41 4.22 21.61
N ASP A 46 2.00 3.21 22.36
CA ASP A 46 2.74 1.95 22.51
C ASP A 46 2.81 1.14 21.21
N ASP A 47 1.85 1.33 20.29
CA ASP A 47 1.80 0.63 19.01
C ASP A 47 2.59 1.34 17.92
N THR A 48 2.93 2.61 18.12
CA THR A 48 3.59 3.42 17.08
C THR A 48 4.89 2.79 16.60
N TYR A 49 5.66 2.18 17.49
CA TYR A 49 6.93 1.50 17.20
C TYR A 49 6.87 -0.01 17.39
N ALA A 50 5.69 -0.62 17.16
CA ALA A 50 5.46 -2.06 17.38
C ALA A 50 6.38 -2.98 16.57
N TYR A 51 6.95 -2.49 15.45
CA TYR A 51 7.92 -3.23 14.64
C TYR A 51 9.38 -3.08 15.11
N GLY A 52 9.63 -2.30 16.17
CA GLY A 52 10.95 -2.00 16.70
C GLY A 52 11.50 -0.64 16.26
N LEU A 53 12.29 0.00 17.11
CA LEU A 53 12.80 1.35 16.87
C LEU A 53 13.66 1.46 15.61
N ASN A 54 14.42 0.43 15.29
CA ASN A 54 15.26 0.37 14.08
C ASN A 54 14.43 0.31 12.78
N ARG A 55 13.16 -0.09 12.87
CA ARG A 55 12.23 -0.13 11.74
C ARG A 55 11.51 1.20 11.53
N GLY A 56 11.62 2.11 12.51
CA GLY A 56 10.88 3.36 12.53
C GLY A 56 9.45 3.21 13.02
N GLY A 57 8.75 4.32 13.11
CA GLY A 57 7.34 4.34 13.50
C GLY A 57 6.41 3.97 12.35
N ILE A 58 5.23 3.49 12.70
CA ILE A 58 4.15 3.24 11.72
C ILE A 58 3.60 4.58 11.26
N ASP A 59 3.85 4.91 10.00
CA ASP A 59 3.39 6.14 9.34
C ASP A 59 2.54 5.88 8.10
N GLU A 60 2.37 4.62 7.70
CA GLU A 60 1.49 4.27 6.60
C GLU A 60 0.47 3.20 6.99
N ARG A 61 -0.75 3.36 6.49
CA ARG A 61 -1.81 2.35 6.55
C ARG A 61 -2.25 2.02 5.14
N TRP A 62 -1.93 0.80 4.67
CA TRP A 62 -2.28 0.33 3.33
C TRP A 62 -3.62 -0.37 3.30
N PHE A 63 -4.40 -0.07 2.27
CA PHE A 63 -5.73 -0.65 2.06
C PHE A 63 -5.75 -1.49 0.80
N ALA A 64 -6.37 -2.66 0.88
CA ALA A 64 -6.51 -3.57 -0.25
C ALA A 64 -5.19 -3.82 -1.00
N SER A 65 -4.10 -3.99 -0.24
CA SER A 65 -2.77 -4.17 -0.80
C SER A 65 -2.48 -5.64 -1.11
N THR A 66 -1.98 -5.86 -2.32
CA THR A 66 -1.35 -7.12 -2.76
C THR A 66 0.16 -6.96 -2.92
N THR A 67 0.72 -5.84 -2.46
CA THR A 67 2.13 -5.49 -2.62
C THR A 67 2.87 -5.67 -1.30
N VAL A 68 3.98 -6.37 -1.36
CA VAL A 68 4.93 -6.47 -0.24
C VAL A 68 5.79 -5.22 -0.20
N THR A 69 6.09 -4.71 0.99
CA THR A 69 6.97 -3.54 1.13
C THR A 69 8.40 -3.84 0.70
N ALA A 70 9.15 -2.80 0.39
CA ALA A 70 10.59 -2.89 0.13
C ALA A 70 11.45 -2.52 1.35
N ASN A 71 10.86 -2.51 2.56
CA ASN A 71 11.58 -2.19 3.79
C ASN A 71 12.65 -3.23 4.09
N GLU A 72 13.81 -2.77 4.54
CA GLU A 72 14.84 -3.67 5.06
C GLU A 72 14.39 -4.35 6.36
N GLY A 73 14.73 -5.62 6.54
CA GLY A 73 14.36 -6.40 7.72
C GLY A 73 12.85 -6.64 7.88
N ARG A 74 12.05 -6.48 6.84
CA ARG A 74 10.61 -6.71 6.86
C ARG A 74 10.24 -8.19 7.02
N ALA A 75 9.01 -8.44 7.49
CA ALA A 75 8.41 -9.76 7.36
C ALA A 75 8.01 -10.04 5.90
N ASP A 76 7.87 -11.33 5.55
CA ASP A 76 7.54 -11.73 4.17
C ASP A 76 6.19 -11.22 3.67
N ASP A 77 5.27 -10.96 4.58
CA ASP A 77 3.90 -10.50 4.30
C ASP A 77 3.66 -9.02 4.63
N GLU A 78 4.71 -8.29 5.02
CA GLU A 78 4.57 -6.86 5.35
C GLU A 78 4.06 -6.07 4.16
N GLY A 79 2.98 -5.34 4.36
CA GLY A 79 2.28 -4.58 3.34
C GLY A 79 1.10 -5.32 2.70
N LEU A 80 0.96 -6.64 2.88
CA LEU A 80 -0.18 -7.39 2.35
C LEU A 80 -1.42 -7.21 3.23
N SER A 81 -2.57 -6.95 2.61
CA SER A 81 -3.85 -6.95 3.32
C SER A 81 -4.36 -8.37 3.51
N TYR A 82 -4.77 -8.69 4.74
CA TYR A 82 -5.40 -9.97 5.07
C TYR A 82 -6.91 -9.92 4.87
N CYS A 83 -7.47 -10.98 4.32
CA CYS A 83 -8.92 -11.18 4.27
C CYS A 83 -9.43 -11.62 5.65
N VAL A 84 -10.52 -10.99 6.10
CA VAL A 84 -11.18 -11.29 7.39
C VAL A 84 -12.40 -12.16 7.11
N VAL A 85 -12.20 -13.47 7.02
CA VAL A 85 -13.23 -14.46 6.71
C VAL A 85 -13.21 -15.57 7.78
N GLY A 86 -14.08 -15.46 8.76
CA GLY A 86 -14.15 -16.39 9.89
C GLY A 86 -12.82 -16.46 10.65
N LYS A 87 -12.33 -17.67 10.89
CA LYS A 87 -11.03 -17.92 11.56
C LYS A 87 -9.87 -18.15 10.59
N GLU A 88 -10.13 -18.15 9.30
CA GLU A 88 -9.12 -18.38 8.28
C GLU A 88 -8.28 -17.12 8.05
N ARG A 89 -7.00 -17.32 7.79
CA ARG A 89 -6.06 -16.24 7.43
C ARG A 89 -5.49 -16.51 6.06
N PHE A 90 -5.78 -15.62 5.14
CA PHE A 90 -5.16 -15.56 3.80
C PHE A 90 -5.12 -14.11 3.34
N THR A 91 -4.20 -13.80 2.47
CA THR A 91 -4.01 -12.44 1.98
C THR A 91 -4.91 -12.15 0.78
N LEU A 92 -5.17 -10.86 0.53
CA LEU A 92 -5.80 -10.43 -0.72
C LEU A 92 -4.99 -10.89 -1.94
N HIS A 93 -3.65 -10.93 -1.82
CA HIS A 93 -2.78 -11.46 -2.88
C HIS A 93 -3.15 -12.92 -3.24
N GLN A 94 -3.30 -13.78 -2.23
CA GLN A 94 -3.74 -15.18 -2.43
C GLN A 94 -5.17 -15.25 -3.01
N ALA A 95 -6.08 -14.42 -2.49
CA ALA A 95 -7.46 -14.36 -3.00
C ALA A 95 -7.50 -13.94 -4.47
N VAL A 96 -6.71 -12.94 -4.87
CA VAL A 96 -6.61 -12.48 -6.26
C VAL A 96 -5.99 -13.55 -7.16
N ALA A 97 -4.98 -14.28 -6.68
CA ALA A 97 -4.38 -15.38 -7.45
C ALA A 97 -5.39 -16.50 -7.76
N GLU A 98 -6.36 -16.76 -6.87
CA GLU A 98 -7.35 -17.82 -7.02
C GLU A 98 -8.68 -17.34 -7.67
N CYS A 99 -9.07 -16.09 -7.41
CA CYS A 99 -10.38 -15.56 -7.77
C CYS A 99 -10.30 -14.21 -8.51
N GLY A 100 -9.18 -13.90 -9.16
CA GLY A 100 -8.90 -12.56 -9.70
C GLY A 100 -10.04 -11.97 -10.54
N SER A 101 -10.59 -12.71 -11.51
CA SER A 101 -11.69 -12.22 -12.35
C SER A 101 -13.00 -11.98 -11.56
N THR A 102 -13.22 -12.72 -10.48
CA THR A 102 -14.38 -12.53 -9.59
C THR A 102 -14.22 -11.28 -8.74
N LEU A 103 -13.00 -11.04 -8.21
CA LEU A 103 -12.71 -9.93 -7.30
C LEU A 103 -12.57 -8.58 -8.03
N VAL A 104 -11.91 -8.55 -9.18
CA VAL A 104 -11.63 -7.28 -9.90
C VAL A 104 -12.55 -7.05 -11.11
N GLY A 105 -13.37 -8.04 -11.45
CA GLY A 105 -14.21 -8.00 -12.65
C GLY A 105 -13.47 -8.42 -13.93
N ARG A 106 -14.22 -9.01 -14.86
CA ARG A 106 -13.66 -9.62 -16.08
C ARG A 106 -12.87 -8.64 -16.96
N SER A 107 -13.35 -7.40 -17.09
CA SER A 107 -12.71 -6.39 -17.94
C SER A 107 -11.34 -5.96 -17.39
N ILE A 108 -11.26 -5.69 -16.08
CA ILE A 108 -10.02 -5.31 -15.38
C ILE A 108 -9.04 -6.48 -15.38
N TRP A 109 -9.54 -7.69 -15.06
CA TRP A 109 -8.70 -8.89 -15.08
C TRP A 109 -8.09 -9.16 -16.46
N ARG A 110 -8.87 -9.02 -17.53
CA ARG A 110 -8.37 -9.18 -18.90
C ARG A 110 -7.30 -8.18 -19.25
N LYS A 111 -7.43 -6.94 -18.76
CA LYS A 111 -6.49 -5.86 -19.06
C LYS A 111 -5.20 -5.96 -18.27
N TYR A 112 -5.26 -6.31 -17.00
CA TYR A 112 -4.10 -6.22 -16.08
C TYR A 112 -3.61 -7.57 -15.56
N GLY A 113 -4.44 -8.61 -15.52
CA GLY A 113 -4.09 -9.93 -14.99
C GLY A 113 -3.74 -9.95 -13.50
N LYS A 114 -4.02 -8.86 -12.78
CA LYS A 114 -3.66 -8.66 -11.38
C LYS A 114 -4.58 -7.63 -10.72
N TRP A 115 -4.41 -7.43 -9.42
CA TRP A 115 -4.97 -6.30 -8.68
C TRP A 115 -4.21 -5.02 -9.08
N PRO A 116 -4.84 -4.03 -9.73
CA PRO A 116 -4.11 -2.97 -10.44
C PRO A 116 -3.79 -1.75 -9.57
N VAL A 117 -4.31 -1.66 -8.37
CA VAL A 117 -4.21 -0.47 -7.54
C VAL A 117 -4.23 -0.83 -6.06
N TYR A 118 -3.60 -0.02 -5.24
CA TYR A 118 -3.84 0.04 -3.80
C TYR A 118 -3.83 1.49 -3.33
N SER A 119 -4.50 1.74 -2.22
CA SER A 119 -4.52 3.03 -1.56
C SER A 119 -3.89 2.95 -0.19
N LYS A 120 -3.38 4.07 0.28
CA LYS A 120 -2.79 4.15 1.61
C LYS A 120 -3.00 5.53 2.22
N PHE A 121 -3.08 5.59 3.55
CA PHE A 121 -2.78 6.81 4.26
C PHE A 121 -1.28 6.95 4.46
N PHE A 122 -0.79 8.13 4.19
CA PHE A 122 0.50 8.63 4.64
C PHE A 122 0.28 9.50 5.87
N ASP A 123 1.04 9.24 6.92
CA ASP A 123 0.94 9.96 8.19
C ASP A 123 2.32 10.27 8.75
N ASN A 124 3.08 11.04 8.00
CA ASN A 124 4.41 11.46 8.37
C ASN A 124 4.46 12.93 8.81
N MET A 125 5.39 13.22 9.72
CA MET A 125 5.80 14.57 10.08
C MET A 125 6.92 15.01 9.15
N GLY A 126 6.78 16.22 8.59
CA GLY A 126 7.76 16.77 7.66
C GLY A 126 7.73 16.13 6.26
N PRO A 127 8.61 16.58 5.37
CA PRO A 127 8.67 16.12 3.99
C PRO A 127 9.26 14.72 3.88
N ILE A 128 8.74 13.94 2.96
CA ILE A 128 9.40 12.70 2.50
C ILE A 128 10.57 13.06 1.58
N PRO A 129 11.60 12.17 1.47
CA PRO A 129 12.70 12.41 0.56
C PRO A 129 12.25 12.66 -0.87
N HIS A 130 12.97 13.55 -1.57
CA HIS A 130 12.73 13.78 -2.99
C HIS A 130 12.90 12.48 -3.79
N HIS A 131 11.89 12.13 -4.56
CA HIS A 131 11.93 10.95 -5.42
C HIS A 131 11.03 11.14 -6.64
N MET A 132 11.27 10.33 -7.66
CA MET A 132 10.46 10.28 -8.86
C MET A 132 10.08 8.84 -9.18
N HIS A 133 8.86 8.64 -9.62
CA HIS A 133 8.44 7.37 -10.19
C HIS A 133 8.65 7.37 -11.70
N GLN A 134 9.25 6.29 -12.18
CA GLN A 134 9.51 6.11 -13.60
C GLN A 134 8.21 5.98 -14.40
N SER A 135 8.20 6.55 -15.60
CA SER A 135 7.13 6.26 -16.57
C SER A 135 7.09 4.77 -16.92
N ALA A 136 5.96 4.28 -17.42
CA ALA A 136 5.83 2.88 -17.85
C ALA A 136 6.89 2.48 -18.90
N LYS A 137 7.28 3.44 -19.77
CA LYS A 137 8.31 3.24 -20.80
C LYS A 137 9.69 3.00 -20.17
N GLN A 138 10.11 3.84 -19.23
CA GLN A 138 11.39 3.68 -18.54
C GLN A 138 11.42 2.47 -17.61
N ALA A 139 10.36 2.26 -16.83
CA ALA A 139 10.28 1.13 -15.91
C ALA A 139 10.40 -0.22 -16.64
N LYS A 140 9.85 -0.33 -17.85
CA LYS A 140 9.96 -1.53 -18.68
C LYS A 140 11.40 -1.90 -19.05
N LEU A 141 12.31 -0.92 -19.14
CA LEU A 141 13.72 -1.18 -19.45
C LEU A 141 14.44 -2.00 -18.37
N VAL A 142 13.93 -1.97 -17.16
CA VAL A 142 14.45 -2.72 -16.00
C VAL A 142 13.48 -3.80 -15.52
N GLY A 143 12.53 -4.22 -16.36
CA GLY A 143 11.56 -5.26 -16.03
C GLY A 143 10.53 -4.85 -14.97
N GLN A 144 10.36 -3.55 -14.75
CA GLN A 144 9.43 -2.99 -13.78
C GLN A 144 8.22 -2.34 -14.46
N GLU A 145 7.24 -1.95 -13.66
CA GLU A 145 6.08 -1.19 -14.12
C GLU A 145 6.17 0.26 -13.65
N GLY A 146 5.62 1.17 -14.45
CA GLY A 146 5.43 2.55 -14.04
C GLY A 146 4.47 2.62 -12.85
N LYS A 147 4.67 3.59 -11.97
CA LYS A 147 3.83 3.82 -10.80
C LYS A 147 3.16 5.19 -10.90
N PRO A 148 2.03 5.31 -11.59
CA PRO A 148 1.22 6.52 -11.50
C PRO A 148 0.71 6.68 -10.08
N GLU A 149 0.79 7.92 -9.55
CA GLU A 149 0.44 8.22 -8.17
C GLU A 149 -0.35 9.53 -8.11
N SER A 150 -1.27 9.61 -7.16
CA SER A 150 -2.01 10.82 -6.85
C SER A 150 -2.24 10.94 -5.35
N TYR A 151 -2.37 12.17 -4.86
CA TYR A 151 -2.61 12.48 -3.46
C TYR A 151 -3.96 13.15 -3.29
N TYR A 152 -4.65 12.77 -2.21
CA TYR A 152 -5.82 13.45 -1.71
C TYR A 152 -5.57 13.88 -0.27
N PHE A 153 -5.78 15.14 0.04
CA PHE A 153 -5.64 15.71 1.39
C PHE A 153 -7.02 15.88 2.00
N PRO A 154 -7.48 14.96 2.88
CA PRO A 154 -8.80 15.03 3.49
C PRO A 154 -8.91 16.29 4.37
N PRO A 155 -9.95 17.14 4.21
CA PRO A 155 -10.09 18.41 4.97
C PRO A 155 -10.00 18.23 6.49
N GLN A 156 -10.58 17.18 7.03
CA GLN A 156 -10.58 16.86 8.45
C GLN A 156 -9.20 16.50 9.04
N HIS A 157 -8.21 16.28 8.18
CA HIS A 157 -6.83 15.93 8.56
C HIS A 157 -5.80 16.95 8.07
N ASN A 158 -6.26 18.08 7.54
CA ASN A 158 -5.35 19.07 6.94
C ASN A 158 -4.55 19.88 7.95
N ASN A 159 -4.92 19.86 9.22
CA ASN A 159 -4.16 20.53 10.27
C ASN A 159 -4.16 19.69 11.54
N VAL A 160 -3.06 19.03 11.82
CA VAL A 160 -2.84 18.26 13.05
C VAL A 160 -1.54 18.72 13.69
N GLY A 161 -1.63 19.30 14.88
CA GLY A 161 -0.46 19.82 15.60
C GLY A 161 0.31 20.89 14.81
N ASN A 162 -0.40 21.80 14.13
CA ASN A 162 0.15 22.84 13.24
C ASN A 162 0.96 22.28 12.04
N ASN A 163 0.78 21.01 11.71
CA ASN A 163 1.40 20.39 10.56
C ASN A 163 0.39 20.28 9.41
N PHE A 164 0.55 21.14 8.42
CA PHE A 164 -0.24 21.13 7.20
C PHE A 164 0.33 20.14 6.20
N PRO A 165 -0.49 19.34 5.50
CA PRO A 165 -0.03 18.53 4.40
C PRO A 165 0.37 19.43 3.23
N TYR A 166 1.54 19.15 2.66
CA TYR A 166 2.03 19.84 1.48
C TYR A 166 2.90 18.91 0.63
N THR A 167 3.08 19.30 -0.61
CA THR A 167 3.96 18.60 -1.54
C THR A 167 4.76 19.62 -2.33
N PHE A 168 6.07 19.48 -2.35
CA PHE A 168 6.93 20.22 -3.28
C PHE A 168 6.94 19.50 -4.61
N MET A 169 6.74 20.28 -5.68
CA MET A 169 6.75 19.75 -7.05
C MET A 169 7.88 20.45 -7.83
N GLY A 170 8.79 19.63 -8.35
CA GLY A 170 9.90 20.14 -9.18
C GLY A 170 11.20 20.32 -8.40
N LEU A 171 12.06 21.15 -8.95
CA LEU A 171 13.39 21.42 -8.44
C LEU A 171 13.52 22.92 -8.12
N GLU A 172 14.51 23.27 -7.33
CA GLU A 172 14.83 24.67 -7.07
C GLU A 172 15.05 25.45 -8.37
N PRO A 173 14.54 26.69 -8.46
CA PRO A 173 14.75 27.53 -9.63
C PRO A 173 16.24 27.67 -9.98
N GLY A 174 16.58 27.49 -11.25
CA GLY A 174 17.97 27.56 -11.73
C GLY A 174 18.72 26.22 -11.65
N THR A 175 18.13 25.13 -11.12
CA THR A 175 18.76 23.81 -11.14
C THR A 175 19.03 23.36 -12.58
N THR A 176 20.26 23.00 -12.88
CA THR A 176 20.68 22.54 -14.18
C THR A 176 20.56 21.04 -14.36
N LYS A 177 20.47 20.57 -15.61
CA LYS A 177 20.48 19.13 -15.91
C LYS A 177 21.75 18.42 -15.43
N ALA A 178 22.88 19.11 -15.36
CA ALA A 178 24.13 18.55 -14.86
C ALA A 178 24.03 18.25 -13.35
N GLN A 179 23.47 19.18 -12.57
CA GLN A 179 23.25 18.98 -11.13
C GLN A 179 22.28 17.84 -10.82
N VAL A 180 21.28 17.62 -11.66
CA VAL A 180 20.33 16.48 -11.47
C VAL A 180 20.97 15.14 -11.78
N ARG A 181 22.08 15.10 -12.54
CA ARG A 181 22.77 13.86 -12.95
C ARG A 181 23.89 13.44 -11.98
N GLN A 182 24.28 14.28 -11.07
CA GLN A 182 25.24 13.98 -10.00
C GLN A 182 24.60 13.21 -8.86
#